data_04722ac6aae692a56458b6550f65f23f
#
_entry.id   04722ac6aae692a56458b6550f65f23f
#
_cell.length_a   1.000
_cell.length_b   1.000
_cell.length_c   1.000
_cell.angle_alpha   90.00
_cell.angle_beta   90.00
_cell.angle_gamma   90.00
#
_symmetry.space_group_name_H-M   'P 1'
#
loop_
_entity.id
_entity.type
_entity.pdbx_description
1 polymer ?
#
loop_
_entity_poly.entity_id
_entity_poly.type
_entity_poly.pdbx_seq_one_letter_code
_entity_poly.pdbx_strand_id
1 'polypeptide(L)'
;MNFLEERITKDGIVKEGNVLKVDSFLNHQMDIRLFDQIGEEFKKRFEGTEINKILTIEASGIGIACVVARHFDVPVVFAKKSKSINIEGDVYVAEVESFTHKCKNQVIVSKKFINPEDKILIIDDFLANGCALQGLISIVKSAGASVEGIGIAVEIGFQTGGQVIRNLGYHLESLAIVDSMDAATGEIKFREQ
;
A
#
# COMPACT_ATOMS: atom_id res chain seq x y z
N MET A 1 -17.63 11.19 5.54
CA MET A 1 -16.45 11.40 4.65
C MET A 1 -15.29 11.78 5.54
N ASN A 2 -14.17 11.08 5.42
CA ASN A 2 -12.95 11.37 6.18
C ASN A 2 -12.03 12.36 5.43
N PHE A 3 -10.94 12.79 6.06
CA PHE A 3 -10.02 13.79 5.53
C PHE A 3 -9.41 13.42 4.16
N LEU A 4 -9.16 12.13 3.91
CA LEU A 4 -8.58 11.67 2.65
C LEU A 4 -9.64 11.62 1.54
N GLU A 5 -10.84 11.17 1.84
CA GLU A 5 -11.99 11.19 0.92
C GLU A 5 -12.35 12.62 0.50
N GLU A 6 -12.34 13.58 1.45
CA GLU A 6 -12.52 15.00 1.16
C GLU A 6 -11.44 15.53 0.22
N ARG A 7 -10.16 15.15 0.46
CA ARG A 7 -9.06 15.55 -0.40
C ARG A 7 -9.18 14.95 -1.80
N ILE A 8 -9.54 13.67 -1.91
CA ILE A 8 -9.76 13.01 -3.20
C ILE A 8 -10.91 13.66 -3.95
N THR A 9 -12.03 13.96 -3.28
CA THR A 9 -13.20 14.63 -3.90
C THR A 9 -12.83 16.00 -4.43
N LYS A 10 -11.99 16.74 -3.71
CA LYS A 10 -11.61 18.11 -4.06
C LYS A 10 -10.59 18.18 -5.20
N ASP A 11 -9.54 17.38 -5.13
CA ASP A 11 -8.34 17.52 -5.95
C ASP A 11 -8.06 16.30 -6.82
N GLY A 12 -8.82 15.22 -6.67
CA GLY A 12 -8.74 14.02 -7.50
C GLY A 12 -9.41 14.24 -8.86
N ILE A 13 -8.91 13.56 -9.88
CA ILE A 13 -9.46 13.62 -11.24
C ILE A 13 -9.81 12.21 -11.70
N VAL A 14 -11.08 12.01 -12.05
CA VAL A 14 -11.55 10.76 -12.64
C VAL A 14 -11.34 10.84 -14.17
N LYS A 15 -10.72 9.81 -14.71
CA LYS A 15 -10.49 9.68 -16.16
C LYS A 15 -11.18 8.44 -16.71
N GLU A 16 -11.40 8.43 -18.02
CA GLU A 16 -11.91 7.25 -18.74
C GLU A 16 -11.05 6.00 -18.43
N GLY A 17 -11.70 4.83 -18.44
CA GLY A 17 -11.05 3.57 -18.08
C GLY A 17 -10.95 3.31 -16.57
N ASN A 18 -11.78 3.97 -15.78
CA ASN A 18 -11.80 3.81 -14.31
C ASN A 18 -10.44 4.15 -13.65
N VAL A 19 -9.84 5.25 -14.07
CA VAL A 19 -8.58 5.74 -13.53
C VAL A 19 -8.82 6.92 -12.60
N LEU A 20 -8.45 6.77 -11.34
CA LEU A 20 -8.42 7.86 -10.37
C LEU A 20 -7.01 8.46 -10.32
N LYS A 21 -6.89 9.74 -10.68
CA LYS A 21 -5.65 10.51 -10.60
C LYS A 21 -5.59 11.31 -9.31
N VAL A 22 -4.60 11.06 -8.51
CA VAL A 22 -4.30 11.75 -7.23
C VAL A 22 -2.85 12.21 -7.17
N ASP A 23 -2.26 12.41 -8.34
CA ASP A 23 -0.84 12.71 -8.52
C ASP A 23 -0.42 14.06 -7.95
N SER A 24 -1.35 14.99 -7.77
CA SER A 24 -1.08 16.31 -7.23
C SER A 24 -0.83 16.34 -5.71
N PHE A 25 -1.14 15.25 -4.99
CA PHE A 25 -1.00 15.23 -3.53
C PHE A 25 -0.56 13.88 -2.93
N LEU A 26 -0.66 12.77 -3.68
CA LEU A 26 -0.42 11.44 -3.12
C LEU A 26 0.80 10.73 -3.74
N ASN A 27 0.86 10.56 -5.05
CA ASN A 27 1.80 9.61 -5.67
C ASN A 27 2.69 10.16 -6.78
N HIS A 28 2.73 11.48 -6.95
CA HIS A 28 3.73 12.18 -7.77
C HIS A 28 4.25 13.41 -7.03
N GLN A 29 3.39 14.40 -6.77
CA GLN A 29 3.65 15.39 -5.74
C GLN A 29 3.10 14.86 -4.41
N MET A 30 3.90 14.97 -3.35
CA MET A 30 3.57 14.44 -2.04
C MET A 30 3.20 15.57 -1.09
N ASP A 31 1.95 15.59 -0.60
CA ASP A 31 1.53 16.50 0.45
C ASP A 31 1.89 15.91 1.82
N ILE A 32 2.97 16.42 2.41
CA ILE A 32 3.50 15.88 3.67
C ILE A 32 2.57 16.10 4.85
N ARG A 33 1.74 17.15 4.83
CA ARG A 33 0.74 17.36 5.89
C ARG A 33 -0.37 16.32 5.81
N LEU A 34 -0.80 15.99 4.59
CA LEU A 34 -1.74 14.91 4.36
C LEU A 34 -1.14 13.55 4.80
N PHE A 35 0.13 13.31 4.48
CA PHE A 35 0.80 12.08 4.90
C PHE A 35 0.93 11.96 6.42
N ASP A 36 1.11 13.07 7.12
CA ASP A 36 1.12 13.09 8.58
C ASP A 36 -0.25 12.69 9.17
N GLN A 37 -1.34 13.21 8.60
CA GLN A 37 -2.71 12.77 8.97
C GLN A 37 -2.95 11.28 8.67
N ILE A 38 -2.45 10.79 7.53
CA ILE A 38 -2.48 9.36 7.19
C ILE A 38 -1.73 8.54 8.25
N GLY A 39 -0.55 9.00 8.67
CA GLY A 39 0.25 8.33 9.70
C GLY A 39 -0.45 8.26 11.05
N GLU A 40 -1.06 9.37 11.48
CA GLU A 40 -1.86 9.42 12.72
C GLU A 40 -3.04 8.45 12.66
N GLU A 41 -3.77 8.43 11.54
CA GLU A 41 -4.94 7.58 11.39
C GLU A 41 -4.55 6.10 11.37
N PHE A 42 -3.50 5.71 10.68
CA PHE A 42 -3.01 4.33 10.74
C PHE A 42 -2.52 3.97 12.15
N LYS A 43 -1.86 4.89 12.87
CA LYS A 43 -1.47 4.64 14.25
C LYS A 43 -2.66 4.31 15.15
N LYS A 44 -3.80 4.97 14.95
CA LYS A 44 -5.06 4.69 15.67
C LYS A 44 -5.66 3.34 15.26
N ARG A 45 -5.74 3.06 13.95
CA ARG A 45 -6.36 1.82 13.43
C ARG A 45 -5.59 0.56 13.80
N PHE A 46 -4.29 0.66 13.99
CA PHE A 46 -3.42 -0.42 14.45
C PHE A 46 -3.03 -0.29 15.92
N GLU A 47 -3.82 0.44 16.72
CA GLU A 47 -3.57 0.56 18.15
C GLU A 47 -3.61 -0.83 18.84
N GLY A 48 -2.63 -1.08 19.72
CA GLY A 48 -2.49 -2.38 20.38
C GLY A 48 -1.81 -3.47 19.56
N THR A 49 -1.58 -3.23 18.25
CA THR A 49 -0.82 -4.16 17.40
C THR A 49 0.67 -3.91 17.55
N GLU A 50 1.43 -4.96 17.86
CA GLU A 50 2.89 -4.86 17.98
C GLU A 50 3.51 -4.85 16.58
N ILE A 51 4.11 -3.73 16.20
CA ILE A 51 4.75 -3.52 14.91
C ILE A 51 6.18 -3.05 15.16
N ASN A 52 7.17 -3.70 14.54
CA ASN A 52 8.57 -3.32 14.66
C ASN A 52 9.22 -2.96 13.31
N LYS A 53 8.48 -3.08 12.21
CA LYS A 53 8.98 -2.74 10.88
C LYS A 53 7.83 -2.43 9.92
N ILE A 54 8.05 -1.48 9.01
CA ILE A 54 7.15 -1.21 7.89
C ILE A 54 7.78 -1.74 6.60
N LEU A 55 6.96 -2.40 5.78
CA LEU A 55 7.31 -2.83 4.44
C LEU A 55 6.42 -2.13 3.42
N THR A 56 7.02 -1.62 2.35
CA THR A 56 6.32 -1.02 1.22
C THR A 56 6.95 -1.43 -0.11
N ILE A 57 6.48 -0.86 -1.20
CA ILE A 57 7.04 -1.11 -2.55
C ILE A 57 7.34 0.22 -3.26
N GLU A 58 8.42 0.26 -4.05
CA GLU A 58 8.74 1.41 -4.89
C GLU A 58 7.66 1.65 -5.96
N ALA A 59 7.39 2.90 -6.36
CA ALA A 59 8.02 4.12 -5.87
C ALA A 59 7.09 4.89 -4.91
N SER A 60 5.80 5.00 -5.20
CA SER A 60 4.84 5.91 -4.53
C SER A 60 4.56 5.54 -3.07
N GLY A 61 4.57 4.26 -2.73
CA GLY A 61 4.38 3.80 -1.36
C GLY A 61 5.48 4.26 -0.39
N ILE A 62 6.70 4.55 -0.87
CA ILE A 62 7.84 4.90 -0.01
C ILE A 62 7.57 6.18 0.80
N GLY A 63 7.05 7.23 0.16
CA GLY A 63 6.81 8.50 0.83
C GLY A 63 5.82 8.37 1.99
N ILE A 64 4.70 7.69 1.76
CA ILE A 64 3.68 7.43 2.78
C ILE A 64 4.28 6.56 3.89
N ALA A 65 4.95 5.47 3.55
CA ALA A 65 5.55 4.55 4.52
C ALA A 65 6.54 5.25 5.45
N CYS A 66 7.37 6.16 4.94
CA CYS A 66 8.33 6.91 5.76
C CYS A 66 7.64 7.81 6.78
N VAL A 67 6.55 8.48 6.40
CA VAL A 67 5.82 9.33 7.34
C VAL A 67 5.04 8.48 8.36
N VAL A 68 4.38 7.40 7.91
CA VAL A 68 3.71 6.43 8.81
C VAL A 68 4.70 5.85 9.82
N ALA A 69 5.89 5.44 9.37
CA ALA A 69 6.93 4.85 10.22
C ALA A 69 7.35 5.77 11.37
N ARG A 70 7.33 7.08 11.17
CA ARG A 70 7.61 8.07 12.22
C ARG A 70 6.61 7.98 13.38
N HIS A 71 5.32 7.72 13.08
CA HIS A 71 4.28 7.54 14.11
C HIS A 71 4.42 6.22 14.87
N PHE A 72 5.03 5.21 14.27
CA PHE A 72 5.29 3.91 14.90
C PHE A 72 6.67 3.81 15.53
N ASP A 73 7.59 4.74 15.23
CA ASP A 73 9.00 4.73 15.64
C ASP A 73 9.74 3.46 15.20
N VAL A 74 9.59 3.09 13.93
CA VAL A 74 10.13 1.86 13.35
C VAL A 74 10.82 2.11 12.00
N PRO A 75 11.75 1.26 11.57
CA PRO A 75 12.37 1.37 10.25
C PRO A 75 11.41 0.99 9.12
N VAL A 76 11.73 1.51 7.92
CA VAL A 76 11.05 1.18 6.67
C VAL A 76 11.97 0.37 5.78
N VAL A 77 11.46 -0.72 5.24
CA VAL A 77 12.05 -1.47 4.14
C VAL A 77 11.15 -1.31 2.92
N PHE A 78 11.73 -1.06 1.75
CA PHE A 78 10.96 -1.04 0.52
C PHE A 78 11.42 -2.11 -0.46
N ALA A 79 10.45 -2.78 -1.05
CA ALA A 79 10.68 -3.75 -2.10
C ALA A 79 10.91 -3.05 -3.44
N LYS A 80 11.77 -3.62 -4.27
CA LYS A 80 12.06 -3.14 -5.62
C LYS A 80 11.35 -3.98 -6.67
N LYS A 81 10.95 -3.35 -7.76
CA LYS A 81 10.28 -4.01 -8.90
C LYS A 81 11.25 -4.63 -9.90
N SER A 82 12.54 -4.39 -9.73
CA SER A 82 13.58 -4.94 -10.59
C SER A 82 14.86 -5.21 -9.81
N LYS A 83 15.63 -6.20 -10.27
CA LYS A 83 16.94 -6.47 -9.70
C LYS A 83 17.90 -5.34 -10.08
N SER A 84 18.30 -4.50 -9.15
CA SER A 84 19.34 -3.50 -9.36
C SER A 84 20.71 -4.07 -9.02
N ILE A 85 21.75 -3.59 -9.70
CA ILE A 85 23.16 -3.95 -9.45
C ILE A 85 23.57 -3.69 -7.99
N ASN A 86 22.86 -2.80 -7.30
CA ASN A 86 23.13 -2.40 -5.92
C ASN A 86 22.52 -3.31 -4.85
N ILE A 87 21.83 -4.40 -5.21
CA ILE A 87 21.39 -5.39 -4.24
C ILE A 87 22.46 -6.47 -4.17
N GLU A 88 23.38 -6.30 -3.23
CA GLU A 88 24.39 -7.32 -2.91
C GLU A 88 23.80 -8.38 -1.96
N GLY A 89 24.16 -9.63 -2.23
CA GLY A 89 23.81 -10.78 -1.37
C GLY A 89 22.49 -11.43 -1.72
N ASP A 90 22.00 -12.25 -0.78
CA ASP A 90 20.78 -13.02 -0.93
C ASP A 90 19.53 -12.15 -0.87
N VAL A 91 18.56 -12.47 -1.71
CA VAL A 91 17.29 -11.75 -1.82
C VAL A 91 16.10 -12.69 -1.64
N TYR A 92 15.01 -12.14 -1.09
CA TYR A 92 13.68 -12.70 -1.27
C TYR A 92 13.12 -12.18 -2.58
N VAL A 93 12.54 -13.06 -3.39
CA VAL A 93 11.91 -12.71 -4.67
C VAL A 93 10.50 -13.27 -4.67
N ALA A 94 9.53 -12.45 -5.02
CA ALA A 94 8.17 -12.89 -5.33
C ALA A 94 7.86 -12.55 -6.78
N GLU A 95 7.32 -13.51 -7.53
CA GLU A 95 6.76 -13.26 -8.86
C GLU A 95 5.30 -12.85 -8.71
N VAL A 96 4.96 -11.71 -9.29
CA VAL A 96 3.61 -11.17 -9.28
C VAL A 96 3.09 -11.17 -10.70
N GLU A 97 2.08 -11.98 -10.97
CA GLU A 97 1.39 -11.99 -12.28
C GLU A 97 0.28 -10.94 -12.30
N SER A 98 0.42 -9.94 -13.16
CA SER A 98 -0.68 -9.05 -13.48
C SER A 98 -1.52 -9.69 -14.59
N PHE A 99 -2.71 -10.18 -14.25
CA PHE A 99 -3.64 -10.77 -15.22
C PHE A 99 -4.08 -9.80 -16.33
N THR A 100 -3.99 -8.48 -16.07
CA THR A 100 -4.41 -7.45 -17.03
C THR A 100 -3.33 -7.04 -18.04
N HIS A 101 -2.04 -7.24 -17.74
CA HIS A 101 -0.94 -6.75 -18.56
C HIS A 101 0.05 -7.80 -19.04
N LYS A 102 -0.19 -9.10 -18.82
CA LYS A 102 0.73 -10.20 -19.17
C LYS A 102 2.20 -9.97 -18.75
N CYS A 103 2.43 -9.11 -17.75
CA CYS A 103 3.75 -8.79 -17.23
C CYS A 103 3.98 -9.58 -15.96
N LYS A 104 5.04 -10.36 -15.92
CA LYS A 104 5.59 -10.92 -14.70
C LYS A 104 6.46 -9.85 -14.05
N ASN A 105 5.98 -9.23 -13.01
CA ASN A 105 6.79 -8.32 -12.21
C ASN A 105 7.43 -9.10 -11.07
N GLN A 106 8.72 -8.93 -10.88
CA GLN A 106 9.41 -9.44 -9.72
C GLN A 106 9.44 -8.37 -8.64
N VAL A 107 9.12 -8.77 -7.42
CA VAL A 107 9.25 -7.94 -6.22
C VAL A 107 10.41 -8.50 -5.42
N ILE A 108 11.38 -7.66 -5.07
CA ILE A 108 12.66 -8.08 -4.52
C ILE A 108 12.98 -7.31 -3.24
N VAL A 109 13.39 -8.03 -2.19
CA VAL A 109 13.91 -7.46 -0.94
C VAL A 109 15.17 -8.19 -0.53
N SER A 110 16.21 -7.47 -0.08
CA SER A 110 17.41 -8.08 0.48
C SER A 110 17.09 -8.83 1.78
N LYS A 111 17.61 -10.05 1.93
CA LYS A 111 17.45 -10.86 3.15
C LYS A 111 18.06 -10.21 4.40
N LYS A 112 18.96 -9.25 4.23
CA LYS A 112 19.57 -8.50 5.34
C LYS A 112 18.58 -7.66 6.14
N PHE A 113 17.41 -7.32 5.56
CA PHE A 113 16.49 -6.32 6.13
C PHE A 113 15.17 -6.90 6.64
N ILE A 114 14.90 -8.19 6.42
CA ILE A 114 13.73 -8.86 6.98
C ILE A 114 14.18 -10.14 7.69
N ASN A 115 13.86 -10.24 8.96
CA ASN A 115 14.20 -11.35 9.84
C ASN A 115 12.93 -12.06 10.35
N PRO A 116 13.03 -13.32 10.82
CA PRO A 116 11.89 -14.09 11.31
C PRO A 116 11.13 -13.44 12.48
N GLU A 117 11.80 -12.62 13.28
CA GLU A 117 11.21 -11.93 14.44
C GLU A 117 10.50 -10.63 14.06
N ASP A 118 10.52 -10.24 12.79
CA ASP A 118 9.89 -9.01 12.34
C ASP A 118 8.36 -9.13 12.35
N LYS A 119 7.74 -8.12 12.96
CA LYS A 119 6.30 -7.89 13.01
C LYS A 119 5.97 -6.74 12.08
N ILE A 120 5.51 -7.07 10.89
CA ILE A 120 5.48 -6.14 9.76
C ILE A 120 4.11 -5.55 9.55
N LEU A 121 4.05 -4.21 9.46
CA LEU A 121 2.95 -3.48 8.88
C LEU A 121 3.29 -3.18 7.40
N ILE A 122 2.46 -3.65 6.48
CA ILE A 122 2.60 -3.30 5.05
C ILE A 122 1.85 -2.00 4.80
N ILE A 123 2.49 -1.03 4.15
CA ILE A 123 1.89 0.26 3.78
C ILE A 123 2.03 0.47 2.28
N ASP A 124 0.94 0.88 1.61
CA ASP A 124 0.99 1.26 0.20
C ASP A 124 -0.01 2.39 -0.11
N ASP A 125 0.17 3.07 -1.26
CA ASP A 125 -0.70 4.15 -1.70
C ASP A 125 -2.02 3.65 -2.30
N PHE A 126 -1.98 2.61 -3.16
CA PHE A 126 -3.14 2.07 -3.85
C PHE A 126 -3.29 0.55 -3.73
N LEU A 127 -4.53 0.11 -3.59
CA LEU A 127 -4.91 -1.30 -3.71
C LEU A 127 -5.97 -1.45 -4.81
N ALA A 128 -5.58 -2.03 -5.93
CA ALA A 128 -6.45 -2.34 -7.05
C ALA A 128 -6.69 -3.87 -7.16
N ASN A 129 -5.91 -4.57 -7.96
CA ASN A 129 -6.03 -6.03 -8.10
C ASN A 129 -5.33 -6.84 -6.99
N GLY A 130 -4.48 -6.18 -6.18
CA GLY A 130 -3.78 -6.80 -5.05
C GLY A 130 -2.53 -7.60 -5.39
N CYS A 131 -2.08 -7.62 -6.65
CA CYS A 131 -0.92 -8.41 -7.05
C CYS A 131 0.36 -7.99 -6.31
N ALA A 132 0.67 -6.70 -6.29
CA ALA A 132 1.86 -6.19 -5.59
C ALA A 132 1.84 -6.55 -4.09
N LEU A 133 0.68 -6.40 -3.46
CA LEU A 133 0.48 -6.69 -2.04
C LEU A 133 0.67 -8.19 -1.73
N GLN A 134 0.15 -9.07 -2.59
CA GLN A 134 0.38 -10.52 -2.46
C GLN A 134 1.87 -10.87 -2.59
N GLY A 135 2.60 -10.18 -3.46
CA GLY A 135 4.05 -10.31 -3.58
C GLY A 135 4.77 -9.91 -2.29
N LEU A 136 4.39 -8.79 -1.67
CA LEU A 136 4.96 -8.37 -0.39
C LEU A 136 4.65 -9.38 0.73
N ILE A 137 3.42 -9.87 0.81
CA ILE A 137 3.02 -10.91 1.76
C ILE A 137 3.85 -12.19 1.58
N SER A 138 4.07 -12.60 0.33
CA SER A 138 4.90 -13.78 0.01
C SER A 138 6.34 -13.60 0.49
N ILE A 139 6.92 -12.41 0.32
CA ILE A 139 8.25 -12.08 0.82
C ILE A 139 8.32 -12.20 2.34
N VAL A 140 7.36 -11.60 3.06
CA VAL A 140 7.30 -11.67 4.53
C VAL A 140 7.21 -13.12 5.00
N LYS A 141 6.36 -13.94 4.38
CA LYS A 141 6.25 -15.37 4.68
C LYS A 141 7.57 -16.13 4.40
N SER A 142 8.22 -15.84 3.28
CA SER A 142 9.49 -16.47 2.93
C SER A 142 10.62 -16.12 3.91
N ALA A 143 10.53 -14.96 4.54
CA ALA A 143 11.46 -14.55 5.59
C ALA A 143 11.16 -15.19 6.96
N GLY A 144 10.03 -15.88 7.11
CA GLY A 144 9.55 -16.41 8.39
C GLY A 144 8.98 -15.33 9.32
N ALA A 145 8.82 -14.10 8.83
CA ALA A 145 8.25 -12.97 9.55
C ALA A 145 6.71 -12.99 9.54
N SER A 146 6.07 -12.14 10.33
CA SER A 146 4.62 -12.02 10.40
C SER A 146 4.12 -10.70 9.79
N VAL A 147 2.96 -10.77 9.12
CA VAL A 147 2.21 -9.58 8.68
C VAL A 147 1.17 -9.28 9.75
N GLU A 148 1.38 -8.24 10.52
CA GLU A 148 0.50 -7.84 11.62
C GLU A 148 -0.66 -6.95 11.15
N GLY A 149 -0.46 -6.27 10.04
CA GLY A 149 -1.48 -5.43 9.44
C GLY A 149 -1.08 -4.94 8.05
N ILE A 150 -2.07 -4.40 7.35
CA ILE A 150 -1.92 -3.82 6.02
C ILE A 150 -2.69 -2.50 5.99
N GLY A 151 -1.99 -1.40 5.73
CA GLY A 151 -2.56 -0.07 5.61
C GLY A 151 -2.48 0.44 4.17
N ILE A 152 -3.61 0.80 3.60
CA ILE A 152 -3.75 1.30 2.24
C ILE A 152 -4.38 2.69 2.26
N ALA A 153 -3.76 3.65 1.57
CA ALA A 153 -4.38 4.96 1.49
C ALA A 153 -5.68 4.91 0.66
N VAL A 154 -5.63 4.37 -0.56
CA VAL A 154 -6.79 4.32 -1.47
C VAL A 154 -7.02 2.91 -1.98
N GLU A 155 -8.15 2.31 -1.65
CA GLU A 155 -8.61 1.03 -2.20
C GLU A 155 -9.61 1.29 -3.34
N ILE A 156 -9.41 0.63 -4.47
CA ILE A 156 -10.37 0.61 -5.57
C ILE A 156 -11.37 -0.51 -5.29
N GLY A 157 -12.45 -0.18 -4.59
CA GLY A 157 -13.39 -1.12 -3.99
C GLY A 157 -14.18 -1.98 -4.97
N PHE A 158 -14.31 -1.55 -6.24
CA PHE A 158 -14.90 -2.35 -7.31
C PHE A 158 -13.91 -3.31 -7.99
N GLN A 159 -12.65 -3.33 -7.59
CA GLN A 159 -11.66 -4.34 -7.98
C GLN A 159 -11.50 -5.40 -6.89
N THR A 160 -10.86 -6.51 -7.24
CA THR A 160 -10.85 -7.72 -6.41
C THR A 160 -9.82 -7.71 -5.28
N GLY A 161 -8.84 -6.81 -5.30
CA GLY A 161 -7.68 -6.87 -4.40
C GLY A 161 -8.07 -6.83 -2.92
N GLY A 162 -8.91 -5.88 -2.50
CA GLY A 162 -9.33 -5.79 -1.12
C GLY A 162 -10.06 -7.04 -0.62
N GLN A 163 -10.97 -7.57 -1.44
CA GLN A 163 -11.68 -8.82 -1.13
C GLN A 163 -10.73 -10.01 -0.97
N VAL A 164 -9.77 -10.16 -1.88
CA VAL A 164 -8.77 -11.25 -1.85
C VAL A 164 -7.97 -11.18 -0.55
N ILE A 165 -7.46 -10.01 -0.18
CA ILE A 165 -6.64 -9.85 1.01
C ILE A 165 -7.42 -10.13 2.29
N ARG A 166 -8.66 -9.63 2.40
CA ARG A 166 -9.55 -9.91 3.55
C ARG A 166 -9.89 -11.40 3.64
N ASN A 167 -10.17 -12.07 2.51
CA ASN A 167 -10.44 -13.52 2.47
C ASN A 167 -9.23 -14.37 2.88
N LEU A 168 -8.00 -13.85 2.72
CA LEU A 168 -6.78 -14.49 3.23
C LEU A 168 -6.61 -14.33 4.75
N GLY A 169 -7.50 -13.59 5.41
CA GLY A 169 -7.51 -13.41 6.86
C GLY A 169 -6.60 -12.28 7.37
N TYR A 170 -6.08 -11.42 6.50
CA TYR A 170 -5.26 -10.27 6.92
C TYR A 170 -6.11 -9.11 7.43
N HIS A 171 -5.61 -8.44 8.47
CA HIS A 171 -6.15 -7.18 8.95
C HIS A 171 -5.80 -6.06 7.96
N LEU A 172 -6.74 -5.72 7.08
CA LEU A 172 -6.61 -4.70 6.05
C LEU A 172 -7.42 -3.46 6.43
N GLU A 173 -6.72 -2.34 6.59
CA GLU A 173 -7.28 -1.01 6.80
C GLU A 173 -7.04 -0.15 5.56
N SER A 174 -8.12 0.29 4.92
CA SER A 174 -8.08 1.23 3.79
C SER A 174 -8.70 2.55 4.21
N LEU A 175 -7.98 3.68 4.04
CA LEU A 175 -8.48 4.98 4.51
C LEU A 175 -9.60 5.52 3.61
N ALA A 176 -9.51 5.30 2.31
CA ALA A 176 -10.58 5.60 1.38
C ALA A 176 -10.85 4.38 0.49
N ILE A 177 -12.11 3.94 0.41
CA ILE A 177 -12.53 2.85 -0.46
C ILE A 177 -13.46 3.42 -1.52
N VAL A 178 -13.01 3.44 -2.77
CA VAL A 178 -13.78 3.96 -3.92
C VAL A 178 -14.66 2.86 -4.45
N ASP A 179 -15.96 2.94 -4.23
CA ASP A 179 -16.94 1.95 -4.72
C ASP A 179 -17.36 2.19 -6.17
N SER A 180 -17.40 3.44 -6.60
CA SER A 180 -17.62 3.80 -8.00
C SER A 180 -17.09 5.18 -8.31
N MET A 181 -16.83 5.44 -9.59
CA MET A 181 -16.46 6.74 -10.10
C MET A 181 -16.91 6.91 -11.54
N ASP A 182 -17.24 8.14 -11.94
CA ASP A 182 -17.75 8.49 -13.26
C ASP A 182 -16.87 9.58 -13.88
N ALA A 183 -16.25 9.26 -15.02
CA ALA A 183 -15.37 10.20 -15.73
C ALA A 183 -16.13 11.34 -16.39
N ALA A 184 -17.42 11.17 -16.73
CA ALA A 184 -18.23 12.21 -17.38
C ALA A 184 -18.67 13.30 -16.40
N THR A 185 -18.94 12.92 -15.14
CA THR A 185 -19.42 13.84 -14.10
C THR A 185 -18.34 14.22 -13.11
N GLY A 186 -17.28 13.42 -13.01
CA GLY A 186 -16.26 13.54 -11.96
C GLY A 186 -16.72 13.01 -10.59
N GLU A 187 -17.90 12.38 -10.52
CA GLU A 187 -18.44 11.85 -9.26
C GLU A 187 -17.61 10.68 -8.77
N ILE A 188 -17.32 10.66 -7.47
CA ILE A 188 -16.66 9.56 -6.76
C ILE A 188 -17.53 9.16 -5.58
N LYS A 189 -17.86 7.88 -5.48
CA LYS A 189 -18.60 7.32 -4.33
C LYS A 189 -17.67 6.46 -3.49
N PHE A 190 -17.63 6.77 -2.21
CA PHE A 190 -16.85 6.02 -1.24
C PHE A 190 -17.75 5.06 -0.46
N ARG A 191 -17.15 3.94 -0.04
CA ARG A 191 -17.78 3.00 0.88
C ARG A 191 -17.83 3.60 2.28
N GLU A 192 -18.96 3.47 2.94
CA GLU A 192 -19.07 3.77 4.37
C GLU A 192 -18.22 2.78 5.18
N GLN A 193 -17.46 3.32 6.14
CA GLN A 193 -16.54 2.55 6.99
C GLN A 193 -16.87 2.78 8.47
#